data_abfaf83b8c6add2711c6c45c884adfc1
#
_entry.id   abfaf83b8c6add2711c6c45c884adfc1
#
_cell.length_a   1.000
_cell.length_b   1.000
_cell.length_c   1.000
_cell.angle_alpha   90.00
_cell.angle_beta   90.00
_cell.angle_gamma   90.00
#
_symmetry.space_group_name_H-M   'P 1'
#
loop_
_entity.id
_entity.type
_entity.pdbx_description
1 polymer ?
#
loop_
_entity_poly.entity_id
_entity_poly.type
_entity_poly.pdbx_seq_one_letter_code
_entity_poly.pdbx_strand_id
1 'polypeptide(L)'
;MNKFFQRLFLFEKCGIKTKLSKQQILTRVTSFLDYEHTDYYGSVSEYGFFIGEKNRKHFVGGHTQNSFAPIAKAKIIEENGITSVSIVLRMHILVMILFVPIYVVSLLTIVMFPFVWVLLHFAFVKPTKKLKQQIENLLVESD
;
A
#
# COMPACT_ATOMS: atom_id res chain seq x y z
N MET A 1 1.25 -12.54 -14.33
CA MET A 1 2.42 -12.69 -13.42
C MET A 1 1.98 -13.45 -12.18
N ASN A 2 2.67 -14.53 -11.80
CA ASN A 2 2.25 -15.44 -10.73
C ASN A 2 2.24 -14.69 -9.38
N LYS A 3 1.17 -14.91 -8.54
CA LYS A 3 1.02 -14.32 -7.20
C LYS A 3 2.23 -14.59 -6.29
N PHE A 4 2.93 -15.70 -6.53
CA PHE A 4 4.16 -16.04 -5.81
C PHE A 4 5.27 -15.01 -6.08
N PHE A 5 5.54 -14.64 -7.34
CA PHE A 5 6.53 -13.63 -7.68
C PHE A 5 6.16 -12.24 -7.17
N GLN A 6 4.87 -11.88 -7.18
CA GLN A 6 4.41 -10.61 -6.61
C GLN A 6 4.75 -10.51 -5.11
N ARG A 7 4.55 -11.59 -4.37
CA ARG A 7 4.89 -11.64 -2.94
C ARG A 7 6.39 -11.68 -2.69
N LEU A 8 7.16 -12.31 -3.55
CA LEU A 8 8.62 -12.35 -3.46
C LEU A 8 9.22 -10.95 -3.62
N PHE A 9 8.67 -10.13 -4.53
CA PHE A 9 9.11 -8.75 -4.76
C PHE A 9 8.38 -7.72 -3.89
N LEU A 10 7.65 -8.16 -2.87
CA LEU A 10 6.96 -7.31 -1.89
C LEU A 10 6.07 -6.24 -2.56
N PHE A 11 5.36 -6.61 -3.61
CA PHE A 11 4.34 -5.78 -4.22
C PHE A 11 3.07 -6.57 -4.54
N GLU A 12 1.94 -5.90 -4.48
CA GLU A 12 0.63 -6.46 -4.85
C GLU A 12 -0.07 -5.49 -5.79
N LYS A 13 -0.68 -6.01 -6.86
CA LYS A 13 -1.54 -5.22 -7.75
C LYS A 13 -2.97 -5.70 -7.59
N CYS A 14 -3.88 -4.76 -7.42
CA CYS A 14 -5.32 -5.04 -7.45
C CYS A 14 -6.04 -3.97 -8.27
N GLY A 15 -7.16 -4.35 -8.85
CA GLY A 15 -8.06 -3.45 -9.57
C GLY A 15 -9.44 -3.50 -8.93
N ILE A 16 -10.04 -2.34 -8.74
CA ILE A 16 -11.40 -2.19 -8.22
C ILE A 16 -12.21 -1.46 -9.28
N LYS A 17 -13.41 -1.97 -9.58
CA LYS A 17 -14.38 -1.29 -10.41
C LYS A 17 -15.50 -0.75 -9.54
N THR A 18 -15.86 0.51 -9.72
CA THR A 18 -16.89 1.19 -8.93
C THR A 18 -17.74 2.07 -9.84
N LYS A 19 -18.96 2.38 -9.40
CA LYS A 19 -19.86 3.34 -10.04
C LYS A 19 -19.58 4.79 -9.59
N LEU A 20 -18.77 4.97 -8.54
CA LEU A 20 -18.37 6.29 -8.09
C LEU A 20 -17.61 7.00 -9.21
N SER A 21 -17.92 8.27 -9.45
CA SER A 21 -17.14 9.09 -10.37
C SER A 21 -15.72 9.31 -9.82
N LYS A 22 -14.78 9.61 -10.70
CA LYS A 22 -13.40 9.97 -10.33
C LYS A 22 -13.38 11.07 -9.28
N GLN A 23 -14.20 12.09 -9.42
CA GLN A 23 -14.30 13.21 -8.47
C GLN A 23 -14.74 12.75 -7.08
N GLN A 24 -15.78 11.91 -7.01
CA GLN A 24 -16.26 11.36 -5.73
C GLN A 24 -15.18 10.53 -5.02
N ILE A 25 -14.42 9.72 -5.76
CA ILE A 25 -13.31 8.96 -5.20
C ILE A 25 -12.23 9.89 -4.62
N LEU A 26 -11.81 10.90 -5.40
CA LEU A 26 -10.79 11.84 -4.95
C LEU A 26 -11.25 12.61 -3.70
N THR A 27 -12.50 13.07 -3.66
CA THR A 27 -13.08 13.75 -2.49
C THR A 27 -13.10 12.84 -1.26
N ARG A 28 -13.55 11.59 -1.40
CA ARG A 28 -13.56 10.62 -0.28
C ARG A 28 -12.15 10.36 0.26
N VAL A 29 -11.17 10.19 -0.64
CA VAL A 29 -9.77 9.96 -0.23
C VAL A 29 -9.21 11.20 0.46
N THR A 30 -9.49 12.40 -0.05
CA THR A 30 -9.06 13.66 0.60
C THR A 30 -9.66 13.77 2.00
N SER A 31 -10.98 13.62 2.15
CA SER A 31 -11.63 13.66 3.46
C SER A 31 -11.08 12.60 4.44
N PHE A 32 -10.74 11.41 3.94
CA PHE A 32 -10.13 10.37 4.75
C PHE A 32 -8.72 10.75 5.23
N LEU A 33 -7.92 11.39 4.39
CA LEU A 33 -6.56 11.82 4.73
C LEU A 33 -6.54 13.06 5.63
N ASP A 34 -7.53 13.94 5.48
CA ASP A 34 -7.66 15.16 6.28
C ASP A 34 -8.28 14.91 7.67
N TYR A 35 -8.81 13.70 7.91
CA TYR A 35 -9.34 13.34 9.21
C TYR A 35 -8.23 13.38 10.27
N GLU A 36 -8.43 14.18 11.32
CA GLU A 36 -7.41 14.56 12.30
C GLU A 36 -6.76 13.37 13.03
N HIS A 37 -7.50 12.27 13.17
CA HIS A 37 -7.05 11.04 13.84
C HIS A 37 -6.72 9.90 12.86
N THR A 38 -6.56 10.18 11.58
CA THR A 38 -6.18 9.11 10.64
C THR A 38 -4.75 8.64 10.87
N ASP A 39 -4.58 7.33 10.90
CA ASP A 39 -3.26 6.68 10.94
C ASP A 39 -2.52 6.71 9.59
N TYR A 40 -3.09 7.38 8.60
CA TYR A 40 -2.60 7.38 7.24
C TYR A 40 -2.15 8.77 6.82
N TYR A 41 -1.18 8.81 5.91
CA TYR A 41 -0.75 10.01 5.20
C TYR A 41 -0.86 9.75 3.71
N GLY A 42 -0.92 10.80 2.91
CA GLY A 42 -1.01 10.62 1.47
C GLY A 42 -1.13 11.94 0.73
N SER A 43 -1.32 11.83 -0.54
CA SER A 43 -1.68 12.95 -1.40
C SER A 43 -2.63 12.50 -2.51
N VAL A 44 -3.45 13.42 -2.94
CA VAL A 44 -4.41 13.25 -4.03
C VAL A 44 -3.95 14.10 -5.20
N SER A 45 -4.00 13.54 -6.40
CA SER A 45 -3.71 14.21 -7.65
C SER A 45 -4.87 14.02 -8.63
N GLU A 46 -4.88 14.76 -9.71
CA GLU A 46 -5.90 14.61 -10.74
C GLU A 46 -6.04 13.18 -11.28
N TYR A 47 -4.94 12.43 -11.36
CA TYR A 47 -4.94 11.09 -11.98
C TYR A 47 -5.02 9.93 -10.98
N GLY A 48 -5.05 10.24 -9.67
CA GLY A 48 -5.10 9.22 -8.64
C GLY A 48 -4.63 9.71 -7.29
N PHE A 49 -4.23 8.79 -6.44
CA PHE A 49 -3.80 9.10 -5.07
C PHE A 49 -2.69 8.17 -4.60
N PHE A 50 -2.00 8.58 -3.56
CA PHE A 50 -1.15 7.67 -2.81
C PHE A 50 -1.51 7.70 -1.31
N ILE A 51 -1.42 6.55 -0.62
CA ILE A 51 -1.70 6.40 0.80
C ILE A 51 -0.61 5.53 1.43
N GLY A 52 -0.08 5.97 2.58
CA GLY A 52 0.84 5.22 3.42
C GLY A 52 0.44 5.32 4.88
N GLU A 53 0.93 4.41 5.73
CA GLU A 53 0.66 4.41 7.16
C GLU A 53 1.62 5.34 7.90
N LYS A 54 1.10 6.18 8.82
CA LYS A 54 1.89 7.03 9.73
C LYS A 54 2.61 6.16 10.76
N ASN A 55 3.80 6.55 11.17
CA ASN A 55 4.45 5.92 12.30
C ASN A 55 3.88 6.49 13.61
N ARG A 56 3.23 5.65 14.42
CA ARG A 56 2.67 6.04 15.72
C ARG A 56 3.73 6.26 16.80
N LYS A 57 4.98 5.89 16.58
CA LYS A 57 6.03 6.14 17.55
C LYS A 57 6.40 7.62 17.51
N HIS A 58 5.92 8.35 18.51
CA HIS A 58 6.29 9.73 18.80
C HIS A 58 7.81 9.82 19.03
N PHE A 59 8.57 10.03 17.99
CA PHE A 59 9.84 10.71 18.13
C PHE A 59 9.55 12.20 18.10
N VAL A 60 9.99 12.90 19.13
CA VAL A 60 9.80 14.35 19.32
C VAL A 60 10.10 15.07 18.01
N GLY A 61 9.08 15.69 17.37
CA GLY A 61 9.29 16.66 16.32
C GLY A 61 8.79 16.39 14.91
N GLY A 62 7.95 15.37 14.64
CA GLY A 62 7.37 15.22 13.28
C GLY A 62 6.65 13.90 13.04
N HIS A 63 5.64 13.92 12.19
CA HIS A 63 5.00 12.72 11.68
C HIS A 63 5.98 11.96 10.77
N THR A 64 6.71 11.00 11.32
CA THR A 64 7.62 10.17 10.53
C THR A 64 6.81 9.11 9.76
N GLN A 65 7.08 9.03 8.46
CA GLN A 65 6.53 7.98 7.61
C GLN A 65 6.98 6.61 8.13
N ASN A 66 6.05 5.67 8.24
CA ASN A 66 6.40 4.28 8.56
C ASN A 66 7.06 3.63 7.34
N SER A 67 8.39 3.66 7.28
CA SER A 67 9.14 3.09 6.15
C SER A 67 8.96 1.58 5.98
N PHE A 68 8.50 0.88 7.02
CA PHE A 68 8.21 -0.56 6.98
C PHE A 68 6.77 -0.89 6.58
N ALA A 69 5.88 0.11 6.54
CA ALA A 69 4.52 -0.11 6.07
C ALA A 69 4.44 -0.02 4.53
N PRO A 70 3.52 -0.76 3.91
CA PRO A 70 3.29 -0.65 2.48
C PRO A 70 2.70 0.71 2.11
N ILE A 71 3.04 1.15 0.91
CA ILE A 71 2.47 2.34 0.27
C ILE A 71 1.55 1.88 -0.85
N ALA A 72 0.33 2.39 -0.87
CA ALA A 72 -0.61 2.23 -1.97
C ALA A 72 -0.49 3.39 -2.95
N LYS A 73 -0.26 3.09 -4.23
CA LYS A 73 -0.41 4.04 -5.35
C LYS A 73 -1.60 3.62 -6.18
N ALA A 74 -2.57 4.50 -6.33
CA ALA A 74 -3.76 4.27 -7.13
C ALA A 74 -3.77 5.16 -8.37
N LYS A 75 -4.15 4.59 -9.51
CA LYS A 75 -4.46 5.29 -10.75
C LYS A 75 -5.93 5.11 -11.05
N ILE A 76 -6.63 6.20 -11.33
CA ILE A 76 -8.06 6.21 -11.60
C ILE A 76 -8.27 6.45 -13.10
N ILE A 77 -9.07 5.59 -13.72
CA ILE A 77 -9.48 5.70 -15.13
C ILE A 77 -10.99 5.59 -15.15
N GLU A 78 -11.66 6.58 -15.72
CA GLU A 78 -13.11 6.60 -15.87
C GLU A 78 -13.45 6.43 -17.36
N GLU A 79 -14.19 5.36 -17.68
CA GLU A 79 -14.61 5.03 -19.04
C GLU A 79 -16.05 4.52 -19.03
N ASN A 80 -16.89 5.08 -19.88
CA ASN A 80 -18.30 4.65 -20.06
C ASN A 80 -19.13 4.60 -18.77
N GLY A 81 -18.91 5.55 -17.85
CA GLY A 81 -19.64 5.61 -16.58
C GLY A 81 -19.21 4.58 -15.54
N ILE A 82 -18.14 3.81 -15.81
CA ILE A 82 -17.52 2.89 -14.86
C ILE A 82 -16.12 3.42 -14.54
N THR A 83 -15.84 3.59 -13.26
CA THR A 83 -14.51 3.98 -12.79
C THR A 83 -13.70 2.75 -12.41
N SER A 84 -12.54 2.62 -13.02
CA SER A 84 -11.56 1.58 -12.73
C SER A 84 -10.41 2.16 -11.94
N VAL A 85 -10.17 1.64 -10.74
CA VAL A 85 -9.07 2.06 -9.87
C VAL A 85 -8.02 0.96 -9.83
N SER A 86 -6.86 1.23 -10.42
CA SER A 86 -5.71 0.33 -10.39
C SER A 86 -4.80 0.69 -9.23
N ILE A 87 -4.67 -0.20 -8.26
CA ILE A 87 -3.90 0.02 -7.03
C ILE A 87 -2.66 -0.86 -7.06
N VAL A 88 -1.52 -0.24 -6.77
CA VAL A 88 -0.24 -0.93 -6.57
C VAL A 88 0.21 -0.71 -5.13
N LEU A 89 0.24 -1.79 -4.36
CA LEU A 89 0.77 -1.80 -3.00
C LEU A 89 2.23 -2.26 -3.06
N ARG A 90 3.13 -1.49 -2.48
CA ARG A 90 4.56 -1.81 -2.46
C ARG A 90 5.19 -1.35 -1.15
N MET A 91 6.27 -2.00 -0.72
CA MET A 91 7.07 -1.50 0.38
C MET A 91 7.87 -0.25 -0.01
N HIS A 92 8.25 0.54 0.98
CA HIS A 92 9.11 1.70 0.78
C HIS A 92 10.46 1.27 0.19
N ILE A 93 10.99 2.08 -0.74
CA ILE A 93 12.20 1.74 -1.48
C ILE A 93 13.42 1.49 -0.58
N LEU A 94 13.54 2.23 0.53
CA LEU A 94 14.62 2.05 1.49
C LEU A 94 14.61 0.66 2.14
N VAL A 95 13.42 0.13 2.42
CA VAL A 95 13.25 -1.23 2.94
C VAL A 95 13.65 -2.25 1.88
N MET A 96 13.27 -2.03 0.62
CA MET A 96 13.68 -2.89 -0.49
C MET A 96 15.20 -2.94 -0.64
N ILE A 97 15.86 -1.78 -0.59
CA ILE A 97 17.34 -1.69 -0.69
C ILE A 97 18.02 -2.42 0.47
N LEU A 98 17.47 -2.32 1.69
CA LEU A 98 18.02 -3.01 2.86
C LEU A 98 17.83 -4.52 2.77
N PHE A 99 16.66 -4.98 2.31
CA PHE A 99 16.34 -6.41 2.31
C PHE A 99 16.92 -7.18 1.13
N VAL A 100 17.19 -6.55 -0.02
CA VAL A 100 17.78 -7.23 -1.18
C VAL A 100 19.13 -7.90 -0.84
N PRO A 101 20.11 -7.24 -0.20
CA PRO A 101 21.36 -7.89 0.22
C PRO A 101 21.12 -9.05 1.20
N ILE A 102 20.21 -8.85 2.17
CA ILE A 102 19.87 -9.90 3.15
C ILE A 102 19.28 -11.12 2.42
N TYR A 103 18.44 -10.91 1.42
CA TYR A 103 17.88 -11.98 0.59
C TYR A 103 18.98 -12.73 -0.18
N VAL A 104 19.90 -12.00 -0.79
CA VAL A 104 21.00 -12.60 -1.57
C VAL A 104 21.90 -13.44 -0.65
N VAL A 105 22.28 -12.91 0.52
CA VAL A 105 23.08 -13.65 1.50
C VAL A 105 22.32 -14.87 2.05
N SER A 106 21.01 -14.74 2.36
CA SER A 106 20.21 -15.86 2.87
C SER A 106 19.96 -16.95 1.84
N LEU A 107 20.01 -16.63 0.53
CA LEU A 107 19.94 -17.62 -0.55
C LEU A 107 21.22 -18.47 -0.62
N LEU A 108 22.38 -17.86 -0.31
CA LEU A 108 23.67 -18.57 -0.22
C LEU A 108 23.74 -19.49 1.02
N THR A 109 23.00 -19.14 2.07
CA THR A 109 22.87 -19.97 3.28
C THR A 109 21.45 -20.56 3.32
N ILE A 110 21.23 -21.68 2.66
CA ILE A 110 19.92 -22.37 2.51
C ILE A 110 19.11 -22.43 3.81
N VAL A 111 19.78 -22.48 4.96
CA VAL A 111 19.17 -22.57 6.30
C VAL A 111 18.47 -21.26 6.72
N MET A 112 19.00 -20.10 6.36
CA MET A 112 18.44 -18.79 6.79
C MET A 112 17.29 -18.28 5.89
N PHE A 113 17.19 -18.79 4.68
CA PHE A 113 16.17 -18.36 3.72
C PHE A 113 14.72 -18.45 4.25
N PRO A 114 14.25 -19.56 4.84
CA PRO A 114 12.87 -19.66 5.33
C PRO A 114 12.57 -18.65 6.44
N PHE A 115 13.53 -18.35 7.32
CA PHE A 115 13.34 -17.37 8.40
C PHE A 115 13.18 -15.95 7.87
N VAL A 116 14.04 -15.53 6.95
CA VAL A 116 13.96 -14.20 6.31
C VAL A 116 12.68 -14.09 5.51
N TRP A 117 12.29 -15.13 4.77
CA TRP A 117 11.06 -15.17 4.02
C TRP A 117 9.82 -15.04 4.91
N VAL A 118 9.76 -15.74 6.04
CA VAL A 118 8.68 -15.66 7.02
C VAL A 118 8.59 -14.25 7.60
N LEU A 119 9.68 -13.65 8.02
CA LEU A 119 9.71 -12.28 8.57
C LEU A 119 9.18 -11.27 7.55
N LEU A 120 9.65 -11.32 6.31
CA LEU A 120 9.19 -10.43 5.24
C LEU A 120 7.72 -10.65 4.90
N HIS A 121 7.29 -11.91 4.90
CA HIS A 121 5.89 -12.24 4.66
C HIS A 121 4.97 -11.59 5.71
N PHE A 122 5.31 -11.69 6.99
CA PHE A 122 4.53 -11.05 8.05
C PHE A 122 4.61 -9.52 8.00
N ALA A 123 5.79 -8.97 7.75
CA ALA A 123 5.99 -7.52 7.67
C ALA A 123 5.23 -6.87 6.50
N PHE A 124 5.00 -7.61 5.40
CA PHE A 124 4.30 -7.09 4.23
C PHE A 124 2.83 -7.49 4.17
N VAL A 125 2.50 -8.76 4.38
CA VAL A 125 1.15 -9.29 4.10
C VAL A 125 0.08 -8.71 5.02
N LYS A 126 0.35 -8.61 6.34
CA LYS A 126 -0.63 -8.05 7.28
C LYS A 126 -0.95 -6.57 7.01
N PRO A 127 0.06 -5.66 6.94
CA PRO A 127 -0.20 -4.26 6.63
C PRO A 127 -0.82 -4.05 5.27
N THR A 128 -0.39 -4.82 4.24
CA THR A 128 -0.96 -4.75 2.90
C THR A 128 -2.45 -5.10 2.89
N LYS A 129 -2.85 -6.17 3.59
CA LYS A 129 -4.27 -6.55 3.71
C LYS A 129 -5.09 -5.45 4.39
N LYS A 130 -4.57 -4.88 5.49
CA LYS A 130 -5.24 -3.80 6.22
C LYS A 130 -5.42 -2.56 5.33
N LEU A 131 -4.35 -2.12 4.67
CA LEU A 131 -4.39 -0.96 3.78
C LEU A 131 -5.32 -1.20 2.58
N LYS A 132 -5.26 -2.39 1.98
CA LYS A 132 -6.15 -2.78 0.89
C LYS A 132 -7.62 -2.72 1.31
N GLN A 133 -7.97 -3.31 2.45
CA GLN A 133 -9.33 -3.29 3.00
C GLN A 133 -9.83 -1.86 3.27
N GLN A 134 -8.98 -0.98 3.79
CA GLN A 134 -9.32 0.43 3.99
C GLN A 134 -9.64 1.13 2.67
N ILE A 135 -8.82 0.89 1.64
CA ILE A 135 -9.05 1.47 0.31
C ILE A 135 -10.33 0.88 -0.32
N GLU A 136 -10.56 -0.42 -0.19
CA GLU A 136 -11.79 -1.06 -0.68
C GLU A 136 -13.02 -0.45 -0.01
N ASN A 137 -13.01 -0.26 1.30
CA ASN A 137 -14.11 0.38 2.04
C ASN A 137 -14.37 1.83 1.60
N LEU A 138 -13.33 2.57 1.21
CA LEU A 138 -13.48 3.94 0.68
C LEU A 138 -14.10 3.98 -0.73
N LEU A 139 -13.88 2.91 -1.52
CA LEU A 139 -14.30 2.83 -2.92
C LEU A 139 -15.62 2.08 -3.12
N VAL A 140 -16.05 1.32 -2.12
CA VAL A 140 -17.37 0.67 -2.15
C VAL A 140 -18.43 1.69 -1.78
N GLU A 141 -19.49 1.74 -2.56
CA GLU A 141 -20.69 2.50 -2.25
C GLU A 141 -21.29 1.90 -0.97
N SER A 142 -21.33 2.67 0.11
CA SER A 142 -22.18 2.33 1.25
C SER A 142 -23.62 2.60 0.80
N ASP A 143 -24.36 1.55 0.49
CA ASP A 143 -25.80 1.58 0.30
C ASP A 143 -26.51 2.17 1.53
#